data_78bf5bb399700e141b7661d154a82cd6
#
_entry.id   78bf5bb399700e141b7661d154a82cd6
#
_cell.length_a   1.000
_cell.length_b   1.000
_cell.length_c   1.000
_cell.angle_alpha   90.00
_cell.angle_beta   90.00
_cell.angle_gamma   90.00
#
_symmetry.space_group_name_H-M   'P 1'
#
loop_
_entity.id
_entity.type
_entity.pdbx_description
1 polymer ?
#
loop_
_entity_poly.entity_id
_entity_poly.type
_entity_poly.pdbx_seq_one_letter_code
_entity_poly.pdbx_strand_id
1 'polypeptide(L)'
;LQWARAKSSDTFGPIGPWMTTDLDPTNIQVICRVNGEEKQNQNTSDLLHPVTRIIEYVSSVITLQVGDVIMTGTPGTPGDIHPGDVVEVELSGVGVLTNPVVAES
;
A
#
# COMPACT_ATOMS: atom_id res chain seq x y z
N LEU A 1 -4.29 -16.38 -14.00
CA LEU A 1 -4.62 -15.39 -12.98
C LEU A 1 -4.75 -14.01 -13.64
N GLN A 2 -5.87 -13.32 -13.43
CA GLN A 2 -6.13 -12.00 -14.06
C GLN A 2 -5.80 -10.90 -13.05
N TRP A 3 -4.54 -10.47 -13.02
CA TRP A 3 -4.05 -9.46 -12.07
C TRP A 3 -4.79 -8.12 -12.20
N ALA A 4 -5.03 -7.66 -13.42
CA ALA A 4 -5.76 -6.40 -13.62
C ALA A 4 -7.15 -6.44 -12.98
N ARG A 5 -7.92 -7.51 -13.18
CA ARG A 5 -9.23 -7.69 -12.56
C ARG A 5 -9.15 -7.76 -11.03
N ALA A 6 -8.12 -8.39 -10.49
CA ALA A 6 -7.96 -8.56 -9.05
C ALA A 6 -7.45 -7.31 -8.33
N LYS A 7 -6.83 -6.35 -9.04
CA LYS A 7 -6.10 -5.23 -8.43
C LYS A 7 -6.53 -3.85 -8.92
N SER A 8 -7.28 -3.76 -10.04
CA SER A 8 -7.51 -2.49 -10.72
C SER A 8 -9.00 -2.13 -10.85
N SER A 9 -9.88 -2.79 -10.08
CA SER A 9 -11.28 -2.36 -9.99
C SER A 9 -11.37 -1.01 -9.28
N ASP A 10 -12.42 -0.27 -9.56
CA ASP A 10 -12.68 1.02 -8.91
C ASP A 10 -12.59 0.87 -7.39
N THR A 11 -11.99 1.84 -6.72
CA THR A 11 -11.76 1.87 -5.27
C THR A 11 -10.74 0.87 -4.69
N PHE A 12 -10.12 0.00 -5.50
CA PHE A 12 -9.15 -1.00 -5.02
C PHE A 12 -7.75 -0.43 -4.74
N GLY A 13 -7.51 0.83 -5.05
CA GLY A 13 -6.24 1.51 -4.80
C GLY A 13 -6.42 2.82 -4.03
N PRO A 14 -6.94 2.82 -2.78
CA PRO A 14 -7.07 4.05 -2.01
C PRO A 14 -5.69 4.65 -1.72
N ILE A 15 -5.55 5.95 -1.97
CA ILE A 15 -4.30 6.70 -1.81
C ILE A 15 -4.61 7.99 -1.07
N GLY A 16 -3.70 8.40 -0.21
CA GLY A 16 -3.79 9.67 0.48
C GLY A 16 -3.95 9.53 1.98
N PRO A 17 -4.46 10.58 2.68
CA PRO A 17 -4.88 11.86 2.13
C PRO A 17 -3.72 12.80 1.79
N TRP A 18 -2.49 12.53 2.18
CA TRP A 18 -1.31 13.36 1.92
C TRP A 18 -0.10 12.54 1.49
N MET A 19 0.93 13.23 1.06
CA MET A 19 2.21 12.68 0.67
C MET A 19 3.32 13.35 1.49
N THR A 20 4.26 12.55 1.99
CA THR A 20 5.43 13.02 2.74
C THR A 20 6.67 12.92 1.86
N THR A 21 7.47 13.96 1.80
CA THR A 21 8.68 14.05 0.95
C THR A 21 9.98 13.83 1.73
N ASP A 22 10.04 14.22 3.00
CA ASP A 22 11.25 14.17 3.82
C ASP A 22 11.24 12.93 4.74
N LEU A 23 11.16 11.74 4.12
CA LEU A 23 11.10 10.48 4.83
C LEU A 23 12.12 9.49 4.28
N ASP A 24 12.77 8.75 5.17
CA ASP A 24 13.64 7.64 4.77
C ASP A 24 12.79 6.41 4.38
N PRO A 25 12.70 6.08 3.09
CA PRO A 25 11.86 4.97 2.64
C PRO A 25 12.41 3.59 3.04
N THR A 26 13.60 3.51 3.61
CA THR A 26 14.24 2.24 4.01
C THR A 26 13.88 1.82 5.42
N ASN A 27 13.21 2.67 6.20
CA ASN A 27 12.86 2.40 7.59
C ASN A 27 11.49 2.97 7.96
N ILE A 28 10.45 2.49 7.30
CA ILE A 28 9.06 2.86 7.57
C ILE A 28 8.34 1.64 8.13
N GLN A 29 7.73 1.79 9.30
CA GLN A 29 6.82 0.78 9.82
C GLN A 29 5.49 0.88 9.09
N VAL A 30 5.03 -0.27 8.59
CA VAL A 30 3.75 -0.43 7.87
C VAL A 30 2.85 -1.33 8.70
N ILE A 31 1.72 -0.80 9.14
CA ILE A 31 0.75 -1.53 9.94
C ILE A 31 -0.59 -1.51 9.22
N CYS A 32 -1.23 -2.68 9.08
CA CYS A 32 -2.59 -2.77 8.59
C CYS A 32 -3.48 -3.34 9.70
N ARG A 33 -4.62 -2.67 9.94
CA ARG A 33 -5.65 -3.10 10.89
C ARG A 33 -6.98 -3.27 10.18
N VAL A 34 -7.74 -4.26 10.62
CA VAL A 34 -9.14 -4.44 10.22
C VAL A 34 -9.98 -4.42 11.49
N ASN A 35 -10.91 -3.48 11.58
CA ASN A 35 -11.74 -3.26 12.77
C ASN A 35 -10.91 -3.05 14.04
N GLY A 36 -9.78 -2.38 13.93
CA GLY A 36 -8.83 -2.14 15.03
C GLY A 36 -7.92 -3.32 15.36
N GLU A 37 -8.11 -4.50 14.78
CA GLU A 37 -7.23 -5.66 14.96
C GLU A 37 -6.06 -5.61 13.98
N GLU A 38 -4.83 -5.70 14.49
CA GLU A 38 -3.63 -5.74 13.66
C GLU A 38 -3.57 -7.02 12.84
N LYS A 39 -3.51 -6.89 11.53
CA LYS A 39 -3.42 -7.99 10.57
C LYS A 39 -2.03 -8.09 9.92
N GLN A 40 -1.37 -6.96 9.73
CA GLN A 40 -0.02 -6.89 9.17
C GLN A 40 0.78 -5.84 9.93
N ASN A 41 2.06 -6.15 10.17
CA ASN A 41 2.99 -5.25 10.86
C ASN A 41 4.41 -5.59 10.42
N GLN A 42 4.97 -4.81 9.51
CA GLN A 42 6.29 -5.03 8.92
C GLN A 42 7.00 -3.70 8.70
N ASN A 43 8.30 -3.77 8.52
CA ASN A 43 9.11 -2.60 8.21
C ASN A 43 9.58 -2.65 6.75
N THR A 44 9.73 -1.49 6.10
CA THR A 44 10.23 -1.42 4.72
C THR A 44 11.67 -1.90 4.58
N SER A 45 12.43 -2.00 5.66
CA SER A 45 13.74 -2.67 5.70
C SER A 45 13.69 -4.15 5.33
N ASP A 46 12.50 -4.78 5.45
CA ASP A 46 12.29 -6.19 5.14
C ASP A 46 11.95 -6.43 3.65
N LEU A 47 11.86 -5.35 2.85
CA LEU A 47 11.65 -5.47 1.41
C LEU A 47 12.78 -6.26 0.76
N LEU A 48 12.42 -7.28 -0.03
CA LEU A 48 13.39 -8.08 -0.81
C LEU A 48 14.23 -7.20 -1.75
N HIS A 49 13.59 -6.18 -2.33
CA HIS A 49 14.24 -5.16 -3.13
C HIS A 49 13.95 -3.79 -2.51
N PRO A 50 14.98 -3.00 -2.18
CA PRO A 50 14.78 -1.66 -1.63
C PRO A 50 14.07 -0.77 -2.65
N VAL A 51 13.37 0.26 -2.15
CA VAL A 51 12.57 1.19 -2.96
C VAL A 51 13.38 1.79 -4.12
N THR A 52 14.63 2.14 -3.87
CA THR A 52 15.54 2.66 -4.90
C THR A 52 15.75 1.69 -6.06
N ARG A 53 15.90 0.40 -5.75
CA ARG A 53 16.07 -0.64 -6.77
C ARG A 53 14.78 -0.88 -7.56
N ILE A 54 13.63 -0.78 -6.91
CA ILE A 54 12.32 -0.87 -7.57
C ILE A 54 12.15 0.27 -8.57
N ILE A 55 12.45 1.50 -8.17
CA ILE A 55 12.38 2.68 -9.05
C ILE A 55 13.34 2.54 -10.23
N GLU A 56 14.60 2.14 -9.98
CA GLU A 56 15.61 1.91 -11.02
C GLU A 56 15.10 0.91 -12.06
N TYR A 57 14.55 -0.22 -11.60
CA TYR A 57 14.03 -1.25 -12.50
C TYR A 57 12.82 -0.76 -13.30
N VAL A 58 11.84 -0.17 -12.65
CA VAL A 58 10.63 0.32 -13.33
C VAL A 58 10.99 1.38 -14.36
N SER A 59 11.84 2.35 -14.02
CA SER A 59 12.24 3.43 -14.92
C SER A 59 13.10 2.96 -16.09
N SER A 60 13.72 1.79 -15.99
CA SER A 60 14.46 1.21 -17.12
C SER A 60 13.57 0.68 -18.25
N VAL A 61 12.29 0.40 -17.97
CA VAL A 61 11.33 -0.18 -18.93
C VAL A 61 10.11 0.70 -19.17
N ILE A 62 9.78 1.60 -18.23
CA ILE A 62 8.62 2.50 -18.33
C ILE A 62 9.07 3.93 -18.02
N THR A 63 8.71 4.88 -18.85
CA THR A 63 8.94 6.29 -18.56
C THR A 63 8.02 6.74 -17.42
N LEU A 64 8.60 7.06 -16.27
CA LEU A 64 7.85 7.58 -15.13
C LEU A 64 7.51 9.06 -15.35
N GLN A 65 6.28 9.43 -15.01
CA GLN A 65 5.75 10.78 -15.11
C GLN A 65 5.34 11.31 -13.73
N VAL A 66 5.18 12.62 -13.64
CA VAL A 66 4.65 13.25 -12.43
C VAL A 66 3.24 12.73 -12.16
N GLY A 67 3.02 12.21 -10.95
CA GLY A 67 1.76 11.60 -10.54
C GLY A 67 1.71 10.08 -10.63
N ASP A 68 2.73 9.44 -11.22
CA ASP A 68 2.81 7.99 -11.19
C ASP A 68 3.00 7.45 -9.76
N VAL A 69 2.33 6.35 -9.47
CA VAL A 69 2.38 5.67 -8.18
C VAL A 69 2.91 4.25 -8.36
N ILE A 70 3.95 3.91 -7.62
CA ILE A 70 4.51 2.56 -7.59
C ILE A 70 4.04 1.86 -6.31
N MET A 71 3.21 0.84 -6.46
CA MET A 71 2.80 -0.01 -5.35
C MET A 71 3.85 -1.10 -5.11
N THR A 72 4.55 -1.02 -3.99
CA THR A 72 5.70 -1.89 -3.68
C THR A 72 5.31 -3.27 -3.15
N GLY A 73 4.04 -3.55 -3.01
CA GLY A 73 3.53 -4.82 -2.51
C GLY A 73 2.99 -4.73 -1.08
N THR A 74 2.60 -5.88 -0.54
CA THR A 74 2.06 -5.99 0.81
C THR A 74 2.84 -7.03 1.61
N PRO A 75 3.16 -6.76 2.88
CA PRO A 75 3.89 -7.69 3.72
C PRO A 75 2.97 -8.80 4.26
N GLY A 76 3.57 -9.93 4.65
CA GLY A 76 2.88 -11.02 5.33
C GLY A 76 1.80 -11.71 4.49
N THR A 77 0.84 -12.31 5.17
CA THR A 77 -0.33 -12.94 4.53
C THR A 77 -1.53 -12.04 4.67
N PRO A 78 -2.07 -11.51 3.57
CA PRO A 78 -3.29 -10.71 3.62
C PRO A 78 -4.48 -11.59 4.05
N GLY A 79 -5.36 -11.02 4.86
CA GLY A 79 -6.64 -11.63 5.24
C GLY A 79 -7.78 -11.17 4.34
N ASP A 80 -8.92 -11.83 4.49
CA ASP A 80 -10.16 -11.40 3.83
C ASP A 80 -10.74 -10.17 4.52
N ILE A 81 -11.40 -9.33 3.74
CA ILE A 81 -12.19 -8.18 4.20
C ILE A 81 -13.64 -8.34 3.71
N HIS A 82 -14.58 -7.87 4.51
CA HIS A 82 -16.02 -8.02 4.25
C HIS A 82 -16.74 -6.68 4.30
N PRO A 83 -17.87 -6.54 3.62
CA PRO A 83 -18.70 -5.34 3.75
C PRO A 83 -19.04 -5.03 5.22
N GLY A 84 -18.81 -3.79 5.62
CA GLY A 84 -18.95 -3.33 7.01
C GLY A 84 -17.63 -3.24 7.77
N ASP A 85 -16.56 -3.83 7.27
CA ASP A 85 -15.24 -3.67 7.87
C ASP A 85 -14.68 -2.26 7.68
N VAL A 86 -13.80 -1.86 8.58
CA VAL A 86 -12.99 -0.66 8.48
C VAL A 86 -11.53 -1.07 8.40
N VAL A 87 -10.89 -0.70 7.29
CA VAL A 87 -9.46 -0.97 7.06
C VAL A 87 -8.65 0.29 7.31
N GLU A 88 -7.62 0.17 8.13
CA GLU A 88 -6.67 1.23 8.43
C GLU A 88 -5.27 0.79 8.01
N VAL A 89 -4.59 1.67 7.28
CA VAL A 89 -3.17 1.49 6.94
C VAL A 89 -2.38 2.65 7.53
N GLU A 90 -1.45 2.33 8.42
CA GLU A 90 -0.57 3.27 9.07
C GLU A 90 0.85 3.15 8.50
N LEU A 91 1.44 4.27 8.14
CA LEU A 91 2.84 4.39 7.79
C LEU A 91 3.52 5.33 8.79
N SER A 92 4.56 4.86 9.47
CA SER A 92 5.29 5.68 10.43
C SER A 92 5.88 6.93 9.76
N GLY A 93 5.67 8.10 10.37
CA GLY A 93 6.10 9.38 9.80
C GLY A 93 5.21 9.94 8.70
N VAL A 94 4.21 9.18 8.22
CA VAL A 94 3.23 9.63 7.22
C VAL A 94 1.86 9.84 7.86
N GLY A 95 1.28 8.80 8.46
CA GLY A 95 -0.02 8.86 9.11
C GLY A 95 -0.87 7.63 8.82
N VAL A 96 -2.17 7.77 9.03
CA VAL A 96 -3.15 6.68 8.89
C VAL A 96 -4.13 7.00 7.76
N LEU A 97 -4.32 6.05 6.86
CA LEU A 97 -5.38 6.06 5.87
C LEU A 97 -6.47 5.08 6.30
N THR A 98 -7.70 5.56 6.41
CA THR A 98 -8.85 4.75 6.86
C THR A 98 -9.90 4.68 5.77
N ASN A 99 -10.37 3.48 5.45
CA ASN A 99 -11.40 3.25 4.45
C ASN A 99 -12.44 2.23 4.95
N PRO A 100 -13.74 2.52 4.79
CA PRO A 100 -14.78 1.52 5.00
C PRO A 100 -14.84 0.55 3.80
N VAL A 101 -15.18 -0.70 4.07
CA VAL A 101 -15.48 -1.70 3.04
C VAL A 101 -16.98 -1.74 2.80
N VAL A 102 -17.39 -1.61 1.55
CA VAL A 102 -18.80 -1.68 1.14
C VAL A 102 -19.01 -2.79 0.13
N ALA A 103 -20.23 -3.32 0.06
CA ALA A 103 -20.57 -4.27 -0.98
C ALA A 103 -20.62 -3.57 -2.36
N GLU A 104 -20.22 -4.27 -3.39
CA GLU A 104 -20.44 -3.82 -4.77
C GLU A 104 -21.95 -3.74 -5.04
N SER A 105 -22.40 -2.64 -5.63
CA SER A 105 -23.81 -2.39 -5.97
C SER A 105 -24.16 -2.86 -7.38
#